data_953eae30f7a2b3d895fa253243164990
#
_entry.id   953eae30f7a2b3d895fa253243164990
#
_cell.length_a   1.000
_cell.length_b   1.000
_cell.length_c   1.000
_cell.angle_alpha   90.00
_cell.angle_beta   90.00
_cell.angle_gamma   90.00
#
_symmetry.space_group_name_H-M   'P 1'
#
loop_
_entity.id
_entity.type
_entity.pdbx_description
1 polymer ?
#
loop_
_entity_poly.entity_id
_entity_poly.type
_entity_poly.pdbx_seq_one_letter_code
_entity_poly.pdbx_strand_id
1 'polypeptide(L)'
;MKIQNPALIRAVGVAGAFLVRRLVGTTEFHFRYADPTVNPEVARRTGARYIYAFYHEVLLFPAYFWAWPEMQILISDHRDGELIAQTVLRLGFGVVRGSTTRGGARALREMTGRVDRGHLCITPDGPKGPRRHVHQGLPYLALRTGLPIVGLGMAFSNPWRAKSWDKFAVPRPYGKATCVFPEPVIVPPDAGREVLEECRAEVERRMRKATDEAEEWVAKL
;
A
#
# COMPACT_ATOMS: atom_id res chain seq x y z
N MET A 1 -2.62 6.02 26.93
CA MET A 1 -1.24 5.87 27.46
C MET A 1 -0.28 6.35 26.38
N LYS A 2 0.49 7.44 26.61
CA LYS A 2 1.40 7.99 25.58
C LYS A 2 2.75 7.28 25.71
N ILE A 3 3.05 6.35 24.81
CA ILE A 3 4.36 5.69 24.76
C ILE A 3 5.38 6.73 24.29
N GLN A 4 6.30 7.15 25.16
CA GLN A 4 7.35 8.13 24.88
C GLN A 4 8.76 7.54 24.96
N ASN A 5 8.88 6.37 25.56
CA ASN A 5 10.17 5.71 25.75
C ASN A 5 10.65 5.08 24.44
N PRO A 6 11.82 5.48 23.87
CA PRO A 6 12.35 4.95 22.63
C PRO A 6 12.57 3.42 22.65
N ALA A 7 12.95 2.87 23.80
CA ALA A 7 13.14 1.42 23.96
C ALA A 7 11.80 0.69 23.83
N LEU A 8 10.73 1.25 24.45
CA LEU A 8 9.39 0.68 24.34
C LEU A 8 8.83 0.77 22.91
N ILE A 9 9.06 1.89 22.23
CA ILE A 9 8.68 2.03 20.81
C ILE A 9 9.37 0.97 19.96
N ARG A 10 10.66 0.73 20.19
CA ARG A 10 11.42 -0.32 19.49
C ARG A 10 10.88 -1.72 19.81
N ALA A 11 10.58 -1.99 21.09
CA ALA A 11 10.03 -3.28 21.51
C ALA A 11 8.65 -3.55 20.87
N VAL A 12 7.77 -2.54 20.83
CA VAL A 12 6.48 -2.62 20.16
C VAL A 12 6.65 -2.87 18.65
N GLY A 13 7.63 -2.21 18.01
CA GLY A 13 7.94 -2.46 16.59
C GLY A 13 8.41 -3.90 16.32
N VAL A 14 9.22 -4.47 17.22
CA VAL A 14 9.66 -5.89 17.14
C VAL A 14 8.48 -6.82 17.32
N ALA A 15 7.66 -6.60 18.35
CA ALA A 15 6.47 -7.40 18.62
C ALA A 15 5.47 -7.32 17.46
N GLY A 16 5.24 -6.12 16.90
CA GLY A 16 4.38 -5.91 15.74
C GLY A 16 4.86 -6.68 14.50
N ALA A 17 6.15 -6.58 14.17
CA ALA A 17 6.72 -7.32 13.05
C ALA A 17 6.65 -8.85 13.26
N PHE A 18 6.89 -9.31 14.49
CA PHE A 18 6.75 -10.73 14.84
C PHE A 18 5.31 -11.21 14.66
N LEU A 19 4.33 -10.45 15.18
CA LEU A 19 2.92 -10.78 15.06
C LEU A 19 2.46 -10.83 13.60
N VAL A 20 2.86 -9.84 12.78
CA VAL A 20 2.55 -9.84 11.35
C VAL A 20 3.11 -11.10 10.68
N ARG A 21 4.40 -11.41 10.91
CA ARG A 21 5.02 -12.60 10.32
C ARG A 21 4.36 -13.89 10.77
N ARG A 22 3.98 -14.01 12.03
CA ARG A 22 3.36 -15.23 12.57
C ARG A 22 1.91 -15.38 12.14
N LEU A 23 1.13 -14.31 12.19
CA LEU A 23 -0.29 -14.36 11.84
C LEU A 23 -0.49 -14.45 10.34
N VAL A 24 0.07 -13.48 9.58
CA VAL A 24 -0.13 -13.41 8.14
C VAL A 24 0.63 -14.52 7.43
N GLY A 25 1.76 -14.98 8.00
CA GLY A 25 2.55 -16.09 7.46
C GLY A 25 1.86 -17.45 7.46
N THR A 26 0.72 -17.61 8.15
CA THR A 26 -0.12 -18.81 8.07
C THR A 26 -1.11 -18.77 6.90
N THR A 27 -1.19 -17.64 6.20
CA THR A 27 -2.16 -17.41 5.12
C THR A 27 -1.65 -17.99 3.81
N GLU A 28 -2.51 -18.66 3.07
CA GLU A 28 -2.26 -19.09 1.70
C GLU A 28 -2.56 -17.96 0.73
N PHE A 29 -1.59 -17.56 -0.11
CA PHE A 29 -1.69 -16.41 -1.00
C PHE A 29 -1.88 -16.82 -2.45
N HIS A 30 -2.87 -16.20 -3.12
CA HIS A 30 -3.17 -16.41 -4.53
C HIS A 30 -3.10 -15.09 -5.28
N PHE A 31 -2.48 -15.11 -6.47
CA PHE A 31 -2.22 -13.91 -7.27
C PHE A 31 -2.78 -14.06 -8.68
N ARG A 32 -3.35 -12.97 -9.20
CA ARG A 32 -3.76 -12.84 -10.59
C ARG A 32 -3.21 -11.54 -11.15
N TYR A 33 -2.59 -11.61 -12.31
CA TYR A 33 -1.97 -10.48 -12.99
C TYR A 33 -2.63 -10.28 -14.34
N ALA A 34 -3.06 -9.04 -14.67
CA ALA A 34 -3.46 -8.68 -16.02
C ALA A 34 -2.26 -8.72 -16.97
N ASP A 35 -1.09 -8.24 -16.51
CA ASP A 35 0.20 -8.34 -17.15
C ASP A 35 1.24 -8.87 -16.15
N PRO A 36 1.99 -9.93 -16.46
CA PRO A 36 3.05 -10.44 -15.58
C PRO A 36 4.12 -9.41 -15.21
N THR A 37 4.34 -8.38 -16.01
CA THR A 37 5.37 -7.35 -15.77
C THR A 37 5.06 -6.47 -14.55
N VAL A 38 3.78 -6.37 -14.15
CA VAL A 38 3.37 -5.63 -12.95
C VAL A 38 3.60 -6.40 -11.64
N ASN A 39 4.05 -7.65 -11.72
CA ASN A 39 4.48 -8.39 -10.53
C ASN A 39 5.73 -7.74 -9.93
N PRO A 40 5.74 -7.35 -8.64
CA PRO A 40 6.88 -6.70 -8.01
C PRO A 40 8.21 -7.47 -8.14
N GLU A 41 8.18 -8.80 -8.12
CA GLU A 41 9.38 -9.62 -8.31
C GLU A 41 9.92 -9.56 -9.75
N VAL A 42 9.02 -9.59 -10.74
CA VAL A 42 9.40 -9.45 -12.15
C VAL A 42 9.93 -8.06 -12.41
N ALA A 43 9.22 -7.03 -11.92
CA ALA A 43 9.60 -5.65 -12.05
C ALA A 43 10.99 -5.37 -11.43
N ARG A 44 11.29 -5.94 -10.26
CA ARG A 44 12.60 -5.86 -9.63
C ARG A 44 13.72 -6.45 -10.50
N ARG A 45 13.49 -7.58 -11.17
CA ARG A 45 14.46 -8.23 -12.06
C ARG A 45 14.67 -7.48 -13.36
N THR A 46 13.62 -6.87 -13.90
CA THR A 46 13.66 -6.13 -15.16
C THR A 46 14.09 -4.68 -15.01
N GLY A 47 14.17 -4.17 -13.77
CA GLY A 47 14.41 -2.76 -13.48
C GLY A 47 13.20 -1.85 -13.68
N ALA A 48 12.03 -2.41 -14.01
CA ALA A 48 10.78 -1.66 -14.09
C ALA A 48 10.39 -1.15 -12.70
N ARG A 49 9.71 0.01 -12.63
CA ARG A 49 9.28 0.62 -11.39
C ARG A 49 7.86 1.10 -11.50
N TYR A 50 7.11 0.96 -10.41
CA TYR A 50 5.70 1.26 -10.34
C TYR A 50 5.36 1.99 -9.04
N ILE A 51 4.21 2.67 -9.03
CA ILE A 51 3.53 3.07 -7.82
C ILE A 51 2.46 2.00 -7.55
N TYR A 52 2.65 1.20 -6.51
CA TYR A 52 1.64 0.25 -6.05
C TYR A 52 0.70 0.95 -5.08
N ALA A 53 -0.58 0.98 -5.45
CA ALA A 53 -1.64 1.57 -4.64
C ALA A 53 -2.58 0.48 -4.11
N PHE A 54 -2.87 0.50 -2.81
CA PHE A 54 -3.78 -0.44 -2.15
C PHE A 54 -4.48 0.25 -0.98
N TYR A 55 -5.67 -0.20 -0.61
CA TYR A 55 -6.46 0.42 0.44
C TYR A 55 -5.92 0.11 1.84
N HIS A 56 -6.12 1.03 2.79
CA HIS A 56 -5.70 0.86 4.20
C HIS A 56 -6.26 -0.42 4.82
N GLU A 57 -7.48 -0.80 4.46
CA GLU A 57 -8.15 -1.97 5.04
C GLU A 57 -7.37 -3.28 4.92
N VAL A 58 -6.46 -3.40 3.94
CA VAL A 58 -5.71 -4.64 3.63
C VAL A 58 -4.19 -4.52 3.83
N LEU A 59 -3.74 -3.53 4.59
CA LEU A 59 -2.31 -3.24 4.81
C LEU A 59 -1.47 -4.45 5.27
N LEU A 60 -2.07 -5.40 5.99
CA LEU A 60 -1.34 -6.58 6.47
C LEU A 60 -0.89 -7.50 5.34
N PHE A 61 -1.59 -7.48 4.19
CA PHE A 61 -1.22 -8.29 3.03
C PHE A 61 0.15 -7.86 2.46
N PRO A 62 0.32 -6.62 1.96
CA PRO A 62 1.60 -6.17 1.43
C PRO A 62 2.68 -6.09 2.51
N ALA A 63 2.31 -5.79 3.76
CA ALA A 63 3.24 -5.74 4.89
C ALA A 63 3.97 -7.07 5.15
N TYR A 64 3.34 -8.19 4.83
CA TYR A 64 3.97 -9.51 4.93
C TYR A 64 4.65 -9.90 3.62
N PHE A 65 3.93 -9.81 2.49
CA PHE A 65 4.34 -10.48 1.25
C PHE A 65 5.44 -9.72 0.49
N TRP A 66 5.41 -8.37 0.50
CA TRP A 66 6.37 -7.53 -0.23
C TRP A 66 7.28 -6.70 0.68
N ALA A 67 7.70 -7.27 1.78
CA ALA A 67 8.57 -6.64 2.76
C ALA A 67 10.04 -6.59 2.28
N TRP A 68 10.31 -5.78 1.27
CA TRP A 68 11.65 -5.58 0.69
C TRP A 68 12.10 -4.12 0.81
N PRO A 69 13.41 -3.84 0.87
CA PRO A 69 13.93 -2.47 0.98
C PRO A 69 13.57 -1.58 -0.21
N GLU A 70 13.35 -2.17 -1.40
CA GLU A 70 12.96 -1.47 -2.61
C GLU A 70 11.48 -1.05 -2.61
N MET A 71 10.67 -1.54 -1.67
CA MET A 71 9.29 -1.11 -1.48
C MET A 71 9.27 0.09 -0.53
N GLN A 72 9.18 1.31 -1.06
CA GLN A 72 9.22 2.56 -0.32
C GLN A 72 7.82 2.97 0.14
N ILE A 73 7.57 2.97 1.45
CA ILE A 73 6.26 3.29 2.04
C ILE A 73 6.27 4.68 2.65
N LEU A 74 5.26 5.48 2.33
CA LEU A 74 5.02 6.75 2.98
C LEU A 74 4.32 6.55 4.33
N ILE A 75 4.95 7.01 5.40
CA ILE A 75 4.41 6.93 6.76
C ILE A 75 4.37 8.33 7.38
N SER A 76 3.26 8.62 8.05
CA SER A 76 3.05 9.90 8.74
C SER A 76 4.13 10.21 9.77
N ASP A 77 4.53 11.50 9.86
CA ASP A 77 5.46 12.03 10.87
C ASP A 77 4.85 12.07 12.28
N HIS A 78 3.55 11.79 12.44
CA HIS A 78 2.92 11.75 13.76
C HIS A 78 3.42 10.57 14.60
N ARG A 79 3.22 10.65 15.93
CA ARG A 79 3.69 9.64 16.89
C ARG A 79 3.20 8.22 16.62
N ASP A 80 1.93 8.07 16.22
CA ASP A 80 1.38 6.76 15.85
C ASP A 80 2.07 6.21 14.60
N GLY A 81 2.45 7.10 13.66
CA GLY A 81 3.28 6.78 12.52
C GLY A 81 4.67 6.27 12.90
N GLU A 82 5.23 6.66 14.06
CA GLU A 82 6.52 6.13 14.51
C GLU A 82 6.44 4.65 14.89
N LEU A 83 5.39 4.23 15.59
CA LEU A 83 5.17 2.80 15.89
C LEU A 83 5.04 1.97 14.63
N ILE A 84 4.27 2.47 13.65
CA ILE A 84 4.11 1.82 12.34
C ILE A 84 5.45 1.79 11.61
N ALA A 85 6.19 2.90 11.57
CA ALA A 85 7.50 2.98 10.92
C ALA A 85 8.48 1.97 11.50
N GLN A 86 8.55 1.85 12.83
CA GLN A 86 9.40 0.87 13.50
C GLN A 86 9.00 -0.58 13.16
N THR A 87 7.72 -0.84 12.98
CA THR A 87 7.22 -2.17 12.58
C THR A 87 7.59 -2.49 11.13
N VAL A 88 7.30 -1.60 10.18
CA VAL A 88 7.54 -1.87 8.75
C VAL A 88 9.02 -1.87 8.38
N LEU A 89 9.86 -1.06 9.06
CA LEU A 89 11.32 -1.16 8.94
C LEU A 89 11.84 -2.54 9.33
N ARG A 90 11.29 -3.14 10.40
CA ARG A 90 11.66 -4.49 10.85
C ARG A 90 11.09 -5.59 9.98
N LEU A 91 10.02 -5.33 9.26
CA LEU A 91 9.53 -6.22 8.21
C LEU A 91 10.45 -6.21 7.00
N GLY A 92 11.14 -5.09 6.72
CA GLY A 92 12.13 -4.98 5.64
C GLY A 92 11.88 -3.87 4.62
N PHE A 93 10.86 -3.03 4.83
CA PHE A 93 10.52 -1.94 3.90
C PHE A 93 11.46 -0.74 3.98
N GLY A 94 11.60 -0.03 2.87
CA GLY A 94 12.05 1.36 2.87
C GLY A 94 10.96 2.29 3.39
N VAL A 95 11.32 3.24 4.27
CA VAL A 95 10.36 4.17 4.86
C VAL A 95 10.68 5.60 4.43
N VAL A 96 9.65 6.27 3.92
CA VAL A 96 9.63 7.71 3.67
C VAL A 96 8.73 8.37 4.71
N ARG A 97 9.24 9.39 5.39
CA ARG A 97 8.48 10.12 6.42
C ARG A 97 7.82 11.35 5.80
N GLY A 98 6.54 11.54 6.09
CA GLY A 98 5.80 12.70 5.62
C GLY A 98 4.31 12.62 5.94
N SER A 99 3.57 13.72 5.76
CA SER A 99 2.13 13.77 6.02
C SER A 99 1.40 14.34 4.82
N THR A 100 0.29 13.71 4.45
CA THR A 100 -0.61 14.17 3.38
C THR A 100 -1.46 15.38 3.80
N THR A 101 -1.60 15.66 5.11
CA THR A 101 -2.49 16.73 5.61
C THR A 101 -1.79 18.06 5.93
N ARG A 102 -0.52 18.03 6.36
CA ARG A 102 0.27 19.26 6.67
C ARG A 102 1.67 19.21 6.06
N GLY A 103 1.85 18.59 4.95
CA GLY A 103 3.14 18.40 4.31
C GLY A 103 3.03 17.55 3.06
N GLY A 104 1.84 17.50 2.43
CA GLY A 104 1.61 16.74 1.21
C GLY A 104 2.66 17.05 0.14
N ALA A 105 3.01 18.33 -0.04
CA ALA A 105 4.08 18.75 -0.95
C ALA A 105 5.47 18.26 -0.50
N ARG A 106 5.72 18.17 0.81
CA ARG A 106 6.97 17.61 1.35
C ARG A 106 7.00 16.10 1.18
N ALA A 107 5.95 15.42 1.57
CA ALA A 107 5.81 13.97 1.40
C ALA A 107 6.00 13.57 -0.07
N LEU A 108 5.39 14.33 -0.97
CA LEU A 108 5.51 14.12 -2.40
C LEU A 108 6.96 14.30 -2.89
N ARG A 109 7.67 15.37 -2.47
CA ARG A 109 9.09 15.57 -2.81
C ARG A 109 9.97 14.45 -2.28
N GLU A 110 9.75 14.02 -1.05
CA GLU A 110 10.48 12.90 -0.44
C GLU A 110 10.26 11.60 -1.22
N MET A 111 9.02 11.31 -1.62
CA MET A 111 8.69 10.15 -2.45
C MET A 111 9.32 10.25 -3.84
N THR A 112 9.24 11.42 -4.49
CA THR A 112 9.88 11.66 -5.79
C THR A 112 11.39 11.46 -5.72
N GLY A 113 12.04 11.87 -4.63
CA GLY A 113 13.48 11.64 -4.40
C GLY A 113 13.85 10.17 -4.11
N ARG A 114 12.88 9.27 -4.03
CA ARG A 114 13.08 7.83 -3.79
C ARG A 114 12.82 6.95 -5.01
N VAL A 115 12.42 7.54 -6.14
CA VAL A 115 12.12 6.81 -7.38
C VAL A 115 13.26 5.88 -7.80
N ASP A 116 14.51 6.33 -7.64
CA ASP A 116 15.69 5.52 -8.00
C ASP A 116 15.97 4.36 -7.04
N ARG A 117 15.29 4.33 -5.89
CA ARG A 117 15.48 3.29 -4.86
C ARG A 117 14.55 2.10 -4.99
N GLY A 118 13.52 2.20 -5.85
CA GLY A 118 12.58 1.10 -6.06
C GLY A 118 11.14 1.55 -6.33
N HIS A 119 10.20 0.71 -5.92
CA HIS A 119 8.77 0.96 -6.07
C HIS A 119 8.25 1.90 -4.98
N LEU A 120 7.26 2.70 -5.30
CA LEU A 120 6.55 3.52 -4.33
C LEU A 120 5.26 2.81 -3.90
N CYS A 121 4.98 2.77 -2.59
CA CYS A 121 3.78 2.14 -2.04
C CYS A 121 2.91 3.19 -1.36
N ILE A 122 1.66 3.31 -1.79
CA ILE A 122 0.74 4.35 -1.34
C ILE A 122 -0.61 3.75 -0.96
N THR A 123 -1.17 4.25 0.14
CA THR A 123 -2.59 4.05 0.49
C THR A 123 -3.37 5.30 0.06
N PRO A 124 -4.07 5.23 -1.10
CA PRO A 124 -4.64 6.43 -1.73
C PRO A 124 -5.87 6.98 -1.01
N ASP A 125 -6.50 6.18 -0.14
CA ASP A 125 -7.61 6.59 0.71
C ASP A 125 -7.16 7.43 1.93
N GLY A 126 -5.85 7.57 2.14
CA GLY A 126 -5.29 8.42 3.18
C GLY A 126 -5.66 7.97 4.61
N PRO A 127 -5.07 8.60 5.65
CA PRO A 127 -5.23 8.15 7.04
C PRO A 127 -6.60 8.47 7.66
N LYS A 128 -7.43 9.23 6.97
CA LYS A 128 -8.77 9.64 7.44
C LYS A 128 -9.89 9.18 6.52
N GLY A 129 -9.58 8.51 5.42
CA GLY A 129 -10.54 8.08 4.42
C GLY A 129 -11.10 9.23 3.56
N PRO A 130 -12.25 9.02 2.96
CA PRO A 130 -13.17 7.89 3.14
C PRO A 130 -12.63 6.56 2.57
N ARG A 131 -13.11 5.45 3.13
CA ARG A 131 -12.72 4.10 2.74
C ARG A 131 -12.92 3.87 1.23
N ARG A 132 -11.91 3.24 0.59
CA ARG A 132 -11.91 2.90 -0.84
C ARG A 132 -12.08 4.12 -1.75
N HIS A 133 -11.55 5.26 -1.35
CA HIS A 133 -11.51 6.47 -2.16
C HIS A 133 -10.06 6.80 -2.54
N VAL A 134 -9.86 7.22 -3.78
CA VAL A 134 -8.53 7.63 -4.27
C VAL A 134 -8.41 9.16 -4.24
N HIS A 135 -7.51 9.67 -3.41
CA HIS A 135 -7.21 11.10 -3.36
C HIS A 135 -6.29 11.55 -4.51
N GLN A 136 -6.37 12.84 -4.87
CA GLN A 136 -5.59 13.48 -5.94
C GLN A 136 -4.06 13.36 -5.80
N GLY A 137 -3.57 13.10 -4.59
CA GLY A 137 -2.14 12.94 -4.33
C GLY A 137 -1.48 11.80 -5.12
N LEU A 138 -2.24 10.73 -5.43
CA LEU A 138 -1.72 9.58 -6.16
C LEU A 138 -1.43 9.89 -7.64
N PRO A 139 -2.38 10.39 -8.48
CA PRO A 139 -2.07 10.73 -9.85
C PRO A 139 -1.07 11.89 -9.95
N TYR A 140 -1.07 12.83 -8.99
CA TYR A 140 -0.04 13.87 -8.96
C TYR A 140 1.36 13.30 -8.67
N LEU A 141 1.50 12.31 -7.80
CA LEU A 141 2.76 11.60 -7.59
C LEU A 141 3.22 10.90 -8.89
N ALA A 142 2.32 10.24 -9.61
CA ALA A 142 2.62 9.61 -10.88
C ALA A 142 3.08 10.63 -11.94
N LEU A 143 2.39 11.78 -12.05
CA LEU A 143 2.81 12.89 -12.91
C LEU A 143 4.24 13.36 -12.59
N ARG A 144 4.57 13.49 -11.30
CA ARG A 144 5.89 13.99 -10.87
C ARG A 144 7.01 12.98 -11.00
N THR A 145 6.70 11.70 -11.01
CA THR A 145 7.68 10.60 -11.07
C THR A 145 7.78 9.94 -12.43
N GLY A 146 6.77 10.10 -13.28
CA GLY A 146 6.63 9.35 -14.53
C GLY A 146 6.32 7.86 -14.33
N LEU A 147 6.10 7.40 -13.09
CA LEU A 147 5.85 6.00 -12.80
C LEU A 147 4.39 5.63 -13.07
N PRO A 148 4.13 4.48 -13.73
CA PRO A 148 2.78 3.95 -13.85
C PRO A 148 2.19 3.54 -12.48
N ILE A 149 0.88 3.70 -12.32
CA ILE A 149 0.13 3.32 -11.11
C ILE A 149 -0.47 1.93 -11.32
N VAL A 150 -0.16 1.00 -10.42
CA VAL A 150 -0.83 -0.31 -10.32
C VAL A 150 -1.72 -0.32 -9.10
N GLY A 151 -3.04 -0.20 -9.31
CA GLY A 151 -4.03 -0.16 -8.24
C GLY A 151 -4.50 -1.55 -7.85
N LEU A 152 -3.98 -2.09 -6.76
CA LEU A 152 -4.18 -3.47 -6.33
C LEU A 152 -5.54 -3.70 -5.67
N GLY A 153 -6.19 -4.82 -6.02
CA GLY A 153 -7.31 -5.38 -5.28
C GLY A 153 -6.86 -6.54 -4.42
N MET A 154 -7.15 -6.50 -3.11
CA MET A 154 -6.73 -7.54 -2.16
C MET A 154 -7.87 -7.93 -1.23
N ALA A 155 -7.93 -9.21 -0.89
CA ALA A 155 -8.92 -9.72 0.06
C ALA A 155 -8.36 -10.85 0.92
N PHE A 156 -8.93 -10.99 2.12
CA PHE A 156 -8.72 -12.15 3.00
C PHE A 156 -10.02 -12.93 3.15
N SER A 157 -9.93 -14.25 3.25
CA SER A 157 -11.08 -15.11 3.57
C SER A 157 -11.51 -14.86 5.02
N ASN A 158 -12.78 -14.48 5.21
CA ASN A 158 -13.42 -14.32 6.51
C ASN A 158 -12.56 -13.60 7.59
N PRO A 159 -12.01 -12.39 7.31
CA PRO A 159 -11.13 -11.68 8.23
C PRO A 159 -11.90 -11.13 9.44
N TRP A 160 -11.21 -10.93 10.57
CA TRP A 160 -11.70 -10.02 11.59
C TRP A 160 -11.63 -8.59 11.05
N ARG A 161 -12.71 -7.82 11.22
CA ARG A 161 -12.75 -6.42 10.80
C ARG A 161 -12.88 -5.49 11.99
N ALA A 162 -11.98 -4.50 12.05
CA ALA A 162 -12.03 -3.47 13.08
C ALA A 162 -13.25 -2.54 12.85
N LYS A 163 -13.74 -1.94 13.96
CA LYS A 163 -14.77 -0.89 13.91
C LYS A 163 -14.15 0.49 13.61
N SER A 164 -13.18 0.54 12.68
CA SER A 164 -12.51 1.75 12.21
C SER A 164 -13.15 2.26 10.91
N TRP A 165 -12.78 3.48 10.50
CA TRP A 165 -13.28 4.09 9.26
C TRP A 165 -12.96 3.25 8.02
N ASP A 166 -11.79 2.58 8.02
CA ASP A 166 -11.29 1.72 6.94
C ASP A 166 -11.77 0.27 7.03
N LYS A 167 -12.41 -0.13 8.15
CA LYS A 167 -12.77 -1.54 8.44
C LYS A 167 -11.56 -2.47 8.30
N PHE A 168 -10.44 -2.07 8.91
CA PHE A 168 -9.16 -2.78 8.83
C PHE A 168 -9.31 -4.29 9.00
N ALA A 169 -8.77 -5.04 8.03
CA ALA A 169 -8.92 -6.49 7.96
C ALA A 169 -7.71 -7.19 8.58
N VAL A 170 -7.97 -8.01 9.57
CA VAL A 170 -6.97 -8.89 10.19
C VAL A 170 -7.26 -10.32 9.72
N PRO A 171 -6.34 -10.99 9.00
CA PRO A 171 -6.57 -12.35 8.53
C PRO A 171 -6.75 -13.31 9.69
N ARG A 172 -7.57 -14.32 9.53
CA ARG A 172 -7.61 -15.45 10.46
C ARG A 172 -6.44 -16.38 10.18
N PRO A 173 -5.89 -17.03 11.21
CA PRO A 173 -4.85 -18.05 11.01
C PRO A 173 -5.32 -19.13 10.04
N TYR A 174 -4.39 -19.58 9.18
CA TYR A 174 -4.65 -20.61 8.16
C TYR A 174 -5.76 -20.26 7.16
N GLY A 175 -6.04 -18.96 7.01
CA GLY A 175 -6.97 -18.43 6.00
C GLY A 175 -6.32 -18.33 4.62
N LYS A 176 -7.11 -17.84 3.66
CA LYS A 176 -6.64 -17.57 2.31
C LYS A 176 -6.66 -16.08 2.02
N ALA A 177 -5.82 -15.65 1.08
CA ALA A 177 -5.77 -14.27 0.62
C ALA A 177 -5.59 -14.25 -0.91
N THR A 178 -6.21 -13.28 -1.54
CA THR A 178 -6.14 -13.08 -2.99
C THR A 178 -5.66 -11.67 -3.30
N CYS A 179 -4.89 -11.54 -4.38
CA CYS A 179 -4.47 -10.26 -4.92
C CYS A 179 -4.66 -10.23 -6.43
N VAL A 180 -5.35 -9.23 -6.92
CA VAL A 180 -5.58 -8.96 -8.33
C VAL A 180 -4.81 -7.71 -8.73
N PHE A 181 -3.97 -7.84 -9.74
CA PHE A 181 -3.17 -6.78 -10.35
C PHE A 181 -3.82 -6.39 -11.68
N PRO A 182 -4.55 -5.26 -11.75
CA PRO A 182 -5.07 -4.77 -13.01
C PRO A 182 -3.96 -4.14 -13.87
N GLU A 183 -4.29 -3.81 -15.12
CA GLU A 183 -3.44 -3.02 -16.00
C GLU A 183 -3.04 -1.70 -15.33
N PRO A 184 -1.78 -1.26 -15.49
CA PRO A 184 -1.32 -0.01 -14.91
C PRO A 184 -2.01 1.20 -15.56
N VAL A 185 -2.19 2.28 -14.80
CA VAL A 185 -2.61 3.59 -15.30
C VAL A 185 -1.38 4.46 -15.47
N ILE A 186 -1.20 4.99 -16.67
CA ILE A 186 -0.12 5.91 -17.03
C ILE A 186 -0.69 7.32 -17.02
N VAL A 187 -0.06 8.23 -16.27
CA VAL A 187 -0.41 9.65 -16.26
C VAL A 187 0.45 10.37 -17.28
N PRO A 188 -0.14 11.07 -18.29
CA PRO A 188 0.61 11.85 -19.26
C PRO A 188 1.50 12.92 -18.59
N PRO A 189 2.72 13.16 -19.12
CA PRO A 189 3.67 14.10 -18.49
C PRO A 189 3.20 15.57 -18.52
N ASP A 190 2.28 15.89 -19.40
CA ASP A 190 1.66 17.21 -19.59
C ASP A 190 0.23 17.28 -19.04
N ALA A 191 -0.17 16.29 -18.20
CA ALA A 191 -1.52 16.19 -17.67
C ALA A 191 -1.91 17.45 -16.88
N GLY A 192 -2.89 18.17 -17.37
CA GLY A 192 -3.58 19.25 -16.66
C GLY A 192 -4.54 18.70 -15.59
N ARG A 193 -5.22 19.63 -14.89
CA ARG A 193 -6.11 19.26 -13.77
C ARG A 193 -7.23 18.29 -14.15
N GLU A 194 -7.83 18.46 -15.32
CA GLU A 194 -8.91 17.58 -15.81
C GLU A 194 -8.41 16.16 -16.06
N VAL A 195 -7.29 16.02 -16.80
CA VAL A 195 -6.66 14.73 -17.09
C VAL A 195 -6.21 14.03 -15.80
N LEU A 196 -5.71 14.78 -14.82
CA LEU A 196 -5.37 14.21 -13.51
C LEU A 196 -6.61 13.67 -12.76
N GLU A 197 -7.76 14.35 -12.88
CA GLU A 197 -9.02 13.86 -12.29
C GLU A 197 -9.52 12.60 -13.03
N GLU A 198 -9.42 12.56 -14.34
CA GLU A 198 -9.74 11.37 -15.14
C GLU A 198 -8.85 10.18 -14.73
N CYS A 199 -7.54 10.40 -14.61
CA CYS A 199 -6.61 9.37 -14.14
C CYS A 199 -6.94 8.92 -12.71
N ARG A 200 -7.30 9.84 -11.82
CA ARG A 200 -7.73 9.52 -10.45
C ARG A 200 -8.97 8.60 -10.45
N ALA A 201 -9.97 9.00 -11.23
CA ALA A 201 -11.21 8.24 -11.35
C ALA A 201 -10.98 6.85 -11.96
N GLU A 202 -10.10 6.76 -12.98
CA GLU A 202 -9.75 5.49 -13.60
C GLU A 202 -9.00 4.56 -12.63
N VAL A 203 -8.03 5.09 -11.86
CA VAL A 203 -7.36 4.31 -10.82
C VAL A 203 -8.37 3.80 -9.79
N GLU A 204 -9.27 4.68 -9.28
CA GLU A 204 -10.30 4.28 -8.33
C GLU A 204 -11.21 3.18 -8.90
N ARG A 205 -11.65 3.33 -10.14
CA ARG A 205 -12.48 2.34 -10.83
C ARG A 205 -11.78 0.98 -10.93
N ARG A 206 -10.49 0.96 -11.37
CA ARG A 206 -9.70 -0.28 -11.48
C ARG A 206 -9.47 -0.91 -10.11
N MET A 207 -9.12 -0.13 -9.09
CA MET A 207 -8.92 -0.62 -7.73
C MET A 207 -10.20 -1.23 -7.15
N ARG A 208 -11.35 -0.58 -7.33
CA ARG A 208 -12.65 -1.12 -6.88
C ARG A 208 -12.96 -2.44 -7.56
N LYS A 209 -12.89 -2.47 -8.90
CA LYS A 209 -13.11 -3.69 -9.68
C LYS A 209 -12.17 -4.83 -9.25
N ALA A 210 -10.87 -4.55 -9.10
CA ALA A 210 -9.90 -5.55 -8.67
C ALA A 210 -10.17 -6.03 -7.23
N THR A 211 -10.66 -5.13 -6.34
CA THR A 211 -11.02 -5.49 -4.96
C THR A 211 -12.26 -6.39 -4.95
N ASP A 212 -13.30 -6.06 -5.70
CA ASP A 212 -14.52 -6.86 -5.81
C ASP A 212 -14.16 -8.25 -6.38
N GLU A 213 -13.34 -8.31 -7.43
CA GLU A 213 -12.84 -9.56 -8.00
C GLU A 213 -12.02 -10.39 -6.99
N ALA A 214 -11.17 -9.76 -6.20
CA ALA A 214 -10.41 -10.42 -5.16
C ALA A 214 -11.32 -10.98 -4.05
N GLU A 215 -12.33 -10.21 -3.61
CA GLU A 215 -13.32 -10.63 -2.61
C GLU A 215 -14.15 -11.82 -3.11
N GLU A 216 -14.61 -11.77 -4.36
CA GLU A 216 -15.34 -12.89 -4.98
C GLU A 216 -14.46 -14.13 -5.14
N TRP A 217 -13.20 -13.94 -5.53
CA TRP A 217 -12.29 -15.05 -5.73
C TRP A 217 -11.95 -15.75 -4.42
N VAL A 218 -11.59 -15.00 -3.37
CA VAL A 218 -11.26 -15.61 -2.07
C VAL A 218 -12.44 -16.32 -1.42
N ALA A 219 -13.68 -15.91 -1.73
CA ALA A 219 -14.89 -16.56 -1.25
C ALA A 219 -15.14 -17.94 -1.91
N LYS A 220 -14.52 -18.21 -3.05
CA LYS A 220 -14.64 -19.47 -3.82
C LYS A 220 -13.50 -20.45 -3.54
N LEU A 221 -12.47 -20.04 -2.79
CA LEU A 221 -11.33 -20.87 -2.39
C LEU A 221 -11.62 -21.67 -1.11
#